data_aceb8659d406ea5678868d3d33e64f58
#
_entry.id   aceb8659d406ea5678868d3d33e64f58
#
_cell.length_a   1.000
_cell.length_b   1.000
_cell.length_c   1.000
_cell.angle_alpha   90.00
_cell.angle_beta   90.00
_cell.angle_gamma   90.00
#
_symmetry.space_group_name_H-M   'P 1'
#
loop_
_entity.id
_entity.type
_entity.pdbx_description
1 polymer ?
#
loop_
_entity_poly.entity_id
_entity_poly.type
_entity_poly.pdbx_seq_one_letter_code
_entity_poly.pdbx_strand_id
1 'polypeptide(L)'
;RGAKVPVKILHRGLPGKAIYYGDSSLLDLAPGAHVTAEALFNSATDPTGKGLHLRNFTAKGVYILLYQRGDPTYDDTNAGALKYLPQRIARTLGETIERSYSEREGAFLRALLLGDKKYLDEEDASNLSEVGLSHVMAVSGLHCCFLASLIGSLMGDRRKKLRCAVTIPLIFLYAFVTGLTPSILRACIMISMGMIAPLLGRDNDPPTSISFALLLILLKNPFAIASISLQLSFSAVSGIIWLTPKLTKRAHGKHKLVRAALLSFSTTLGAMVFSTPLACYYFGTLSIVSLLSNLLCLWLVSVVFALGLLSVLIAAAVPQLGAACAFVPALGIRAVLAIAGLLEELPFHAIYFNTAFSVAWLAYVYAIF
;
A
#
# COMPACT_ATOMS: atom_id res chain seq x y z
N ARG A 1 -21.73 13.93 -1.75
CA ARG A 1 -20.34 13.70 -2.21
C ARG A 1 -20.42 12.64 -3.31
N GLY A 2 -19.89 12.92 -4.53
CA GLY A 2 -19.99 12.01 -5.65
C GLY A 2 -19.09 10.76 -5.47
N ALA A 3 -19.53 9.62 -5.98
CA ALA A 3 -18.78 8.38 -5.98
C ALA A 3 -17.74 8.35 -7.11
N LYS A 4 -16.56 7.79 -6.81
CA LYS A 4 -15.50 7.53 -7.78
C LYS A 4 -15.31 6.03 -7.89
N VAL A 5 -15.75 5.44 -9.00
CA VAL A 5 -15.74 3.98 -9.18
C VAL A 5 -14.87 3.59 -10.37
N PRO A 6 -13.91 2.64 -10.20
CA PRO A 6 -13.19 2.08 -11.32
C PRO A 6 -14.11 1.18 -12.13
N VAL A 7 -14.24 1.47 -13.41
CA VAL A 7 -15.10 0.70 -14.34
C VAL A 7 -14.26 0.14 -15.49
N LYS A 8 -14.76 -0.95 -16.07
CA LYS A 8 -14.20 -1.52 -17.28
C LYS A 8 -15.16 -1.22 -18.43
N ILE A 9 -14.67 -0.50 -19.43
CA ILE A 9 -15.45 -0.18 -20.63
C ILE A 9 -15.10 -1.20 -21.69
N LEU A 10 -16.11 -1.61 -22.47
CA LEU A 10 -15.96 -2.38 -23.70
C LEU A 10 -16.26 -1.44 -24.87
N HIS A 11 -15.21 -0.93 -25.51
CA HIS A 11 -15.36 -0.14 -26.73
C HIS A 11 -14.89 -0.96 -27.92
N ARG A 12 -15.80 -1.25 -28.88
CA ARG A 12 -15.54 -2.10 -30.06
C ARG A 12 -14.87 -3.44 -29.72
N GLY A 13 -15.28 -4.07 -28.60
CA GLY A 13 -14.73 -5.34 -28.12
C GLY A 13 -13.39 -5.26 -27.38
N LEU A 14 -12.76 -4.09 -27.29
CA LEU A 14 -11.51 -3.89 -26.56
C LEU A 14 -11.80 -3.42 -25.13
N PRO A 15 -11.28 -4.13 -24.10
CA PRO A 15 -11.47 -3.74 -22.73
C PRO A 15 -10.56 -2.55 -22.35
N GLY A 16 -11.15 -1.45 -21.91
CA GLY A 16 -10.47 -0.28 -21.37
C GLY A 16 -10.73 -0.10 -19.88
N LYS A 17 -9.75 0.40 -19.11
CA LYS A 17 -9.96 0.86 -17.74
C LYS A 17 -10.36 2.32 -17.75
N ALA A 18 -11.44 2.65 -17.04
CA ALA A 18 -11.91 4.01 -16.85
C ALA A 18 -12.25 4.26 -15.39
N ILE A 19 -12.37 5.53 -15.04
CA ILE A 19 -12.94 5.94 -13.76
C ILE A 19 -14.25 6.66 -14.06
N TYR A 20 -15.30 6.19 -13.41
CA TYR A 20 -16.62 6.78 -13.47
C TYR A 20 -16.86 7.62 -12.20
N TYR A 21 -17.22 8.87 -12.40
CA TYR A 21 -17.61 9.81 -11.36
C TYR A 21 -19.12 9.96 -11.41
N GLY A 22 -19.82 9.52 -10.39
CA GLY A 22 -21.27 9.52 -10.34
C GLY A 22 -21.83 9.64 -8.93
N ASP A 23 -23.07 9.24 -8.76
CA ASP A 23 -23.78 9.32 -7.48
C ASP A 23 -23.26 8.28 -6.47
N SER A 24 -23.48 8.53 -5.18
CA SER A 24 -23.07 7.64 -4.07
C SER A 24 -23.74 6.26 -4.12
N SER A 25 -24.93 6.14 -4.70
CA SER A 25 -25.63 4.87 -4.93
C SER A 25 -24.80 3.81 -5.69
N LEU A 26 -23.82 4.26 -6.48
CA LEU A 26 -22.89 3.37 -7.19
C LEU A 26 -21.98 2.55 -6.27
N LEU A 27 -21.78 2.99 -5.03
CA LEU A 27 -20.95 2.28 -4.05
C LEU A 27 -21.66 1.06 -3.46
N ASP A 28 -22.99 1.04 -3.53
CA ASP A 28 -23.83 -0.06 -3.01
C ASP A 28 -23.95 -1.23 -3.99
N LEU A 29 -23.57 -1.00 -5.27
CA LEU A 29 -23.63 -2.03 -6.30
C LEU A 29 -22.67 -3.18 -6.03
N ALA A 30 -23.09 -4.38 -6.40
CA ALA A 30 -22.25 -5.57 -6.32
C ALA A 30 -21.05 -5.45 -7.30
N PRO A 31 -19.82 -5.86 -6.88
CA PRO A 31 -18.69 -5.91 -7.79
C PRO A 31 -18.99 -6.81 -9.00
N GLY A 32 -18.97 -6.23 -10.20
CA GLY A 32 -19.31 -6.93 -11.44
C GLY A 32 -20.67 -6.54 -12.04
N ALA A 33 -21.45 -5.71 -11.36
CA ALA A 33 -22.68 -5.17 -11.92
C ALA A 33 -22.42 -4.42 -13.23
N HIS A 34 -23.32 -4.58 -14.20
CA HIS A 34 -23.32 -3.79 -15.42
C HIS A 34 -24.03 -2.45 -15.16
N VAL A 35 -23.36 -1.36 -15.53
CA VAL A 35 -23.92 -0.02 -15.44
C VAL A 35 -24.09 0.51 -16.84
N THR A 36 -25.30 0.87 -17.21
CA THR A 36 -25.61 1.58 -18.45
C THR A 36 -25.97 3.01 -18.09
N ALA A 37 -25.16 3.96 -18.53
CA ALA A 37 -25.33 5.38 -18.19
C ALA A 37 -24.86 6.27 -19.32
N GLU A 38 -25.50 7.41 -19.47
CA GLU A 38 -24.95 8.51 -20.25
C GLU A 38 -23.83 9.17 -19.45
N ALA A 39 -22.66 9.37 -20.07
CA ALA A 39 -21.54 9.99 -19.42
C ALA A 39 -20.77 10.93 -20.34
N LEU A 40 -20.28 12.02 -19.76
CA LEU A 40 -19.31 12.87 -20.44
C LEU A 40 -17.96 12.20 -20.43
N PHE A 41 -17.38 12.06 -21.61
CA PHE A 41 -16.07 11.47 -21.80
C PHE A 41 -14.99 12.54 -21.72
N ASN A 42 -13.98 12.29 -20.86
CA ASN A 42 -12.74 13.06 -20.84
C ASN A 42 -11.55 12.12 -20.96
N SER A 43 -10.57 12.53 -21.77
CA SER A 43 -9.30 11.80 -21.85
C SER A 43 -8.48 12.03 -20.56
N ALA A 44 -7.96 10.96 -19.98
CA ALA A 44 -6.99 11.06 -18.90
C ALA A 44 -5.56 11.36 -19.41
N THR A 45 -5.37 11.46 -20.74
CA THR A 45 -4.14 11.92 -21.36
C THR A 45 -4.23 13.42 -21.57
N ASP A 46 -3.35 14.18 -20.92
CA ASP A 46 -3.23 15.61 -21.14
C ASP A 46 -2.35 15.88 -22.35
N PRO A 47 -2.91 16.36 -23.49
CA PRO A 47 -2.13 16.68 -24.67
C PRO A 47 -1.18 17.88 -24.45
N THR A 48 -1.42 18.70 -23.41
CA THR A 48 -0.58 19.89 -23.09
C THR A 48 0.55 19.60 -22.13
N GLY A 49 0.59 18.41 -21.53
CA GLY A 49 1.64 17.96 -20.60
C GLY A 49 1.72 18.69 -19.26
N LYS A 50 0.76 19.59 -18.96
CA LYS A 50 0.77 20.43 -17.75
C LYS A 50 0.10 19.80 -16.53
N GLY A 51 -0.64 18.69 -16.70
CA GLY A 51 -1.41 18.06 -15.63
C GLY A 51 -0.67 16.91 -14.92
N LEU A 52 0.03 17.19 -13.83
CA LEU A 52 0.64 16.15 -12.98
C LEU A 52 -0.40 15.11 -12.51
N HIS A 53 -1.65 15.55 -12.29
CA HIS A 53 -2.74 14.67 -11.88
C HIS A 53 -3.15 13.66 -12.95
N LEU A 54 -3.09 14.03 -14.23
CA LEU A 54 -3.46 13.16 -15.34
C LEU A 54 -2.41 12.06 -15.58
N ARG A 55 -1.12 12.34 -15.32
CA ARG A 55 -0.05 11.34 -15.37
C ARG A 55 -0.26 10.20 -14.36
N ASN A 56 -0.87 10.48 -13.20
CA ASN A 56 -1.19 9.46 -12.20
C ASN A 56 -2.26 8.47 -12.67
N PHE A 57 -3.21 8.89 -13.52
CA PHE A 57 -4.22 8.00 -14.09
C PHE A 57 -3.61 7.09 -15.16
N THR A 58 -2.83 7.64 -16.09
CA THR A 58 -2.16 6.84 -17.14
C THR A 58 -1.16 5.86 -16.55
N ALA A 59 -0.44 6.25 -15.50
CA ALA A 59 0.47 5.37 -14.76
C ALA A 59 -0.25 4.17 -14.12
N LYS A 60 -1.55 4.32 -13.78
CA LYS A 60 -2.42 3.23 -13.30
C LYS A 60 -3.12 2.45 -14.43
N GLY A 61 -2.84 2.81 -15.68
CA GLY A 61 -3.48 2.23 -16.86
C GLY A 61 -4.92 2.70 -17.06
N VAL A 62 -5.28 3.87 -16.53
CA VAL A 62 -6.58 4.52 -16.71
C VAL A 62 -6.39 5.64 -17.73
N TYR A 63 -7.08 5.53 -18.86
CA TYR A 63 -6.97 6.49 -19.96
C TYR A 63 -8.23 7.31 -20.16
N ILE A 64 -9.33 6.91 -19.50
CA ILE A 64 -10.66 7.48 -19.71
C ILE A 64 -11.26 7.86 -18.37
N LEU A 65 -11.80 9.08 -18.30
CA LEU A 65 -12.58 9.59 -17.20
C LEU A 65 -14.01 9.82 -17.69
N LEU A 66 -14.97 9.29 -16.96
CA LEU A 66 -16.40 9.38 -17.26
C LEU A 66 -17.10 10.15 -16.15
N TYR A 67 -17.87 11.15 -16.52
CA TYR A 67 -18.69 11.92 -15.59
C TYR A 67 -20.15 11.65 -15.88
N GLN A 68 -20.89 11.22 -14.88
CA GLN A 68 -22.32 10.87 -14.98
C GLN A 68 -23.12 12.03 -15.55
N ARG A 69 -24.01 11.67 -16.49
CA ARG A 69 -25.02 12.58 -17.05
C ARG A 69 -26.35 11.82 -17.10
N GLY A 70 -27.28 12.20 -16.23
CA GLY A 70 -28.55 11.47 -16.09
C GLY A 70 -28.50 10.29 -15.14
N ASP A 71 -29.60 9.56 -15.02
CA ASP A 71 -29.74 8.43 -14.10
C ASP A 71 -29.22 7.15 -14.73
N PRO A 72 -28.31 6.44 -14.06
CA PRO A 72 -27.78 5.18 -14.53
C PRO A 72 -28.77 4.02 -14.29
N THR A 73 -28.80 3.06 -15.20
CA THR A 73 -29.49 1.77 -15.00
C THR A 73 -28.49 0.69 -14.65
N TYR A 74 -28.91 -0.25 -13.79
CA TYR A 74 -28.05 -1.29 -13.25
C TYR A 74 -28.59 -2.68 -13.60
N ASP A 75 -27.66 -3.60 -13.88
CA ASP A 75 -27.95 -5.02 -14.08
C ASP A 75 -26.89 -5.87 -13.37
N ASP A 76 -27.32 -6.74 -12.45
CA ASP A 76 -26.46 -7.57 -11.60
C ASP A 76 -26.09 -8.95 -12.22
N THR A 77 -26.31 -9.15 -13.50
CA THR A 77 -26.14 -10.46 -14.18
C THR A 77 -24.75 -11.09 -13.99
N ASN A 78 -23.72 -10.33 -13.71
CA ASN A 78 -22.35 -10.83 -13.53
C ASN A 78 -21.79 -10.74 -12.10
N ALA A 79 -22.61 -10.43 -11.11
CA ALA A 79 -22.18 -10.30 -9.70
C ALA A 79 -21.53 -11.57 -9.14
N GLY A 80 -21.84 -12.76 -9.69
CA GLY A 80 -21.28 -14.05 -9.29
C GLY A 80 -19.96 -14.46 -9.94
N ALA A 81 -19.47 -13.75 -10.95
CA ALA A 81 -18.29 -14.18 -11.71
C ALA A 81 -17.01 -14.25 -10.85
N LEU A 82 -16.24 -15.33 -11.01
CA LEU A 82 -14.99 -15.59 -10.26
C LEU A 82 -13.96 -14.46 -10.41
N LYS A 83 -14.00 -13.73 -11.50
CA LYS A 83 -13.15 -12.57 -11.79
C LYS A 83 -13.28 -11.44 -10.74
N TYR A 84 -14.46 -11.29 -10.12
CA TYR A 84 -14.74 -10.27 -9.11
C TYR A 84 -14.62 -10.78 -7.68
N LEU A 85 -14.14 -12.03 -7.50
CA LEU A 85 -13.91 -12.62 -6.19
C LEU A 85 -13.03 -11.75 -5.28
N PRO A 86 -11.91 -11.16 -5.73
CA PRO A 86 -11.08 -10.32 -4.87
C PRO A 86 -11.83 -9.10 -4.33
N GLN A 87 -12.65 -8.43 -5.17
CA GLN A 87 -13.43 -7.27 -4.77
C GLN A 87 -14.55 -7.65 -3.78
N ARG A 88 -15.16 -8.83 -3.96
CA ARG A 88 -16.13 -9.36 -3.00
C ARG A 88 -15.48 -9.65 -1.66
N ILE A 89 -14.30 -10.29 -1.67
CA ILE A 89 -13.50 -10.51 -0.44
C ILE A 89 -13.21 -9.18 0.24
N ALA A 90 -12.75 -8.16 -0.49
CA ALA A 90 -12.48 -6.84 0.06
C ALA A 90 -13.72 -6.21 0.70
N ARG A 91 -14.89 -6.32 0.05
CA ARG A 91 -16.16 -5.83 0.58
C ARG A 91 -16.56 -6.57 1.86
N THR A 92 -16.57 -7.90 1.84
CA THR A 92 -16.91 -8.71 3.03
C THR A 92 -15.98 -8.43 4.21
N LEU A 93 -14.66 -8.30 3.97
CA LEU A 93 -13.71 -7.93 5.02
C LEU A 93 -14.00 -6.52 5.54
N GLY A 94 -14.32 -5.55 4.67
CA GLY A 94 -14.70 -4.20 5.06
C GLY A 94 -15.95 -4.17 5.94
N GLU A 95 -17.02 -4.86 5.53
CA GLU A 95 -18.25 -4.98 6.31
C GLU A 95 -18.03 -5.69 7.68
N THR A 96 -17.13 -6.69 7.70
CA THR A 96 -16.77 -7.40 8.94
C THR A 96 -16.00 -6.49 9.89
N ILE A 97 -15.11 -5.63 9.37
CA ILE A 97 -14.41 -4.64 10.19
C ILE A 97 -15.39 -3.65 10.80
N GLU A 98 -16.32 -3.11 10.02
CA GLU A 98 -17.35 -2.17 10.50
C GLU A 98 -18.24 -2.74 11.61
N ARG A 99 -18.52 -4.05 11.54
CA ARG A 99 -19.32 -4.74 12.58
C ARG A 99 -18.53 -5.05 13.85
N SER A 100 -17.21 -5.19 13.75
CA SER A 100 -16.37 -5.71 14.84
C SER A 100 -15.58 -4.64 15.59
N TYR A 101 -15.37 -3.48 14.99
CA TYR A 101 -14.55 -2.39 15.51
C TYR A 101 -15.37 -1.11 15.66
N SER A 102 -14.91 -0.17 16.51
CA SER A 102 -15.46 1.18 16.54
C SER A 102 -15.16 1.92 15.23
N GLU A 103 -15.88 3.01 14.96
CA GLU A 103 -15.74 3.79 13.71
C GLU A 103 -14.30 4.20 13.44
N ARG A 104 -13.62 4.82 14.42
CA ARG A 104 -12.23 5.30 14.29
C ARG A 104 -11.23 4.15 14.10
N GLU A 105 -11.33 3.09 14.90
CA GLU A 105 -10.43 1.93 14.80
C GLU A 105 -10.70 1.12 13.53
N GLY A 106 -11.97 0.96 13.16
CA GLY A 106 -12.38 0.30 11.92
C GLY A 106 -11.87 1.04 10.68
N ALA A 107 -11.97 2.37 10.66
CA ALA A 107 -11.43 3.20 9.60
C ALA A 107 -9.91 3.03 9.44
N PHE A 108 -9.17 3.04 10.56
CA PHE A 108 -7.73 2.78 10.55
C PHE A 108 -7.41 1.37 10.03
N LEU A 109 -8.09 0.36 10.53
CA LEU A 109 -7.86 -1.04 10.13
C LEU A 109 -8.23 -1.27 8.65
N ARG A 110 -9.29 -0.63 8.15
CA ARG A 110 -9.66 -0.64 6.73
C ARG A 110 -8.57 -0.02 5.85
N ALA A 111 -8.04 1.12 6.26
CA ALA A 111 -6.91 1.75 5.56
C ALA A 111 -5.69 0.83 5.58
N LEU A 112 -5.38 0.20 6.73
CA LEU A 112 -4.23 -0.68 6.91
C LEU A 112 -4.35 -1.98 6.11
N LEU A 113 -5.47 -2.70 6.19
CA LEU A 113 -5.65 -4.02 5.57
C LEU A 113 -6.04 -3.95 4.10
N LEU A 114 -6.91 -3.00 3.72
CA LEU A 114 -7.52 -2.93 2.39
C LEU A 114 -7.04 -1.73 1.57
N GLY A 115 -6.35 -0.75 2.20
CA GLY A 115 -5.93 0.49 1.55
C GLY A 115 -7.06 1.49 1.32
N ASP A 116 -8.21 1.29 1.93
CA ASP A 116 -9.37 2.14 1.81
C ASP A 116 -9.34 3.26 2.85
N LYS A 117 -8.81 4.41 2.45
CA LYS A 117 -8.63 5.59 3.31
C LYS A 117 -9.88 6.49 3.41
N LYS A 118 -10.97 6.15 2.72
CA LYS A 118 -12.15 7.03 2.62
C LYS A 118 -12.84 7.28 3.95
N TYR A 119 -12.69 6.35 4.88
CA TYR A 119 -13.33 6.37 6.20
C TYR A 119 -12.43 6.94 7.28
N LEU A 120 -11.15 7.17 6.98
CA LEU A 120 -10.20 7.73 7.94
C LEU A 120 -10.49 9.22 8.13
N ASP A 121 -10.57 9.67 9.38
CA ASP A 121 -10.76 11.06 9.73
C ASP A 121 -9.63 11.93 9.16
N GLU A 122 -9.96 13.15 8.74
CA GLU A 122 -8.98 14.08 8.15
C GLU A 122 -7.87 14.42 9.15
N GLU A 123 -8.21 14.55 10.45
CA GLU A 123 -7.26 14.78 11.53
C GLU A 123 -6.28 13.62 11.68
N ASP A 124 -6.76 12.37 11.82
CA ASP A 124 -5.90 11.18 11.91
C ASP A 124 -5.03 11.00 10.66
N ALA A 125 -5.58 11.29 9.48
CA ALA A 125 -4.84 11.21 8.23
C ALA A 125 -3.73 12.28 8.14
N SER A 126 -3.99 13.51 8.62
CA SER A 126 -3.01 14.59 8.70
C SER A 126 -1.89 14.25 9.67
N ASN A 127 -2.25 13.88 10.91
CA ASN A 127 -1.30 13.55 11.98
C ASN A 127 -0.35 12.42 11.54
N LEU A 128 -0.90 11.34 10.96
CA LEU A 128 -0.09 10.24 10.40
C LEU A 128 0.81 10.70 9.25
N SER A 129 0.36 11.68 8.45
CA SER A 129 1.17 12.23 7.36
C SER A 129 2.31 13.09 7.89
N GLU A 130 2.05 13.96 8.84
CA GLU A 130 3.03 14.90 9.39
C GLU A 130 4.14 14.20 10.18
N VAL A 131 3.80 13.10 10.85
CA VAL A 131 4.82 12.26 11.52
C VAL A 131 5.50 11.24 10.57
N GLY A 132 5.18 11.26 9.26
CA GLY A 132 5.82 10.42 8.25
C GLY A 132 5.29 8.99 8.15
N LEU A 133 4.12 8.68 8.73
CA LEU A 133 3.48 7.36 8.70
C LEU A 133 2.45 7.19 7.57
N SER A 134 2.32 8.14 6.65
CA SER A 134 1.40 8.05 5.49
C SER A 134 1.54 6.76 4.67
N HIS A 135 2.77 6.23 4.60
CA HIS A 135 3.08 5.00 3.86
C HIS A 135 2.49 3.75 4.51
N VAL A 136 2.16 3.78 5.80
CA VAL A 136 1.49 2.71 6.55
C VAL A 136 0.03 2.62 6.13
N MET A 137 -0.63 3.76 5.89
CA MET A 137 -2.03 3.82 5.45
C MET A 137 -2.20 3.53 3.94
N ALA A 138 -1.12 3.55 3.17
CA ALA A 138 -1.13 3.13 1.78
C ALA A 138 -0.69 1.67 1.71
N VAL A 139 -1.54 0.78 1.17
CA VAL A 139 -1.12 -0.62 1.02
C VAL A 139 0.16 -0.68 0.19
N SER A 140 1.21 -1.18 0.81
CA SER A 140 2.58 -1.15 0.30
C SER A 140 3.22 -2.54 0.34
N GLY A 141 4.45 -2.62 -0.13
CA GLY A 141 5.26 -3.83 -0.01
C GLY A 141 5.45 -4.34 1.42
N LEU A 142 5.38 -3.44 2.41
CA LEU A 142 5.50 -3.78 3.82
C LEU A 142 4.39 -4.75 4.27
N HIS A 143 3.15 -4.53 3.82
CA HIS A 143 2.00 -5.41 4.12
C HIS A 143 2.18 -6.82 3.56
N CYS A 144 2.75 -6.94 2.35
CA CYS A 144 3.11 -8.26 1.79
C CYS A 144 4.19 -8.95 2.63
N CYS A 145 5.16 -8.19 3.16
CA CYS A 145 6.17 -8.72 4.08
C CYS A 145 5.56 -9.17 5.41
N PHE A 146 4.61 -8.40 5.96
CA PHE A 146 3.89 -8.79 7.19
C PHE A 146 3.11 -10.09 6.98
N LEU A 147 2.36 -10.19 5.88
CA LEU A 147 1.62 -11.40 5.54
C LEU A 147 2.55 -12.61 5.35
N ALA A 148 3.65 -12.45 4.60
CA ALA A 148 4.63 -13.51 4.38
C ALA A 148 5.32 -13.93 5.69
N SER A 149 5.60 -12.98 6.59
CA SER A 149 6.17 -13.24 7.92
C SER A 149 5.18 -13.96 8.82
N LEU A 150 3.91 -13.57 8.80
CA LEU A 150 2.84 -14.25 9.56
C LEU A 150 2.71 -15.71 9.13
N ILE A 151 2.63 -15.97 7.82
CA ILE A 151 2.56 -17.33 7.28
C ILE A 151 3.83 -18.11 7.65
N GLY A 152 5.01 -17.48 7.55
CA GLY A 152 6.28 -18.08 7.94
C GLY A 152 6.31 -18.48 9.42
N SER A 153 5.79 -17.65 10.31
CA SER A 153 5.71 -17.92 11.74
C SER A 153 4.78 -19.09 12.06
N LEU A 154 3.65 -19.18 11.34
CA LEU A 154 2.67 -20.28 11.52
C LEU A 154 3.16 -21.62 10.97
N MET A 155 3.90 -21.62 9.87
CA MET A 155 4.34 -22.85 9.19
C MET A 155 5.73 -23.35 9.61
N GLY A 156 6.54 -22.46 10.20
CA GLY A 156 7.93 -22.75 10.57
C GLY A 156 8.85 -22.96 9.37
N ASP A 157 10.15 -23.22 9.65
CA ASP A 157 11.19 -23.29 8.59
C ASP A 157 11.39 -24.69 7.98
N ARG A 158 10.83 -25.73 8.60
CA ARG A 158 11.07 -27.13 8.17
C ARG A 158 10.48 -27.47 6.81
N ARG A 159 9.36 -26.82 6.41
CA ARG A 159 8.62 -27.14 5.18
C ARG A 159 8.75 -26.03 4.13
N LYS A 160 9.98 -25.73 3.72
CA LYS A 160 10.26 -24.61 2.79
C LYS A 160 9.41 -24.66 1.51
N LYS A 161 9.25 -25.82 0.87
CA LYS A 161 8.43 -25.99 -0.35
C LYS A 161 6.96 -25.69 -0.10
N LEU A 162 6.39 -26.20 0.99
CA LEU A 162 4.99 -25.96 1.35
C LEU A 162 4.78 -24.47 1.70
N ARG A 163 5.71 -23.85 2.44
CA ARG A 163 5.67 -22.41 2.74
C ARG A 163 5.64 -21.58 1.45
N CYS A 164 6.47 -21.88 0.45
CA CYS A 164 6.41 -21.21 -0.86
C CYS A 164 5.05 -21.42 -1.54
N ALA A 165 4.57 -22.65 -1.59
CA ALA A 165 3.31 -23.00 -2.25
C ALA A 165 2.09 -22.33 -1.61
N VAL A 166 2.13 -21.97 -0.33
CA VAL A 166 1.06 -21.27 0.38
C VAL A 166 1.26 -19.76 0.33
N THR A 167 2.47 -19.27 0.62
CA THR A 167 2.74 -17.84 0.75
C THR A 167 2.57 -17.11 -0.59
N ILE A 168 3.12 -17.67 -1.67
CA ILE A 168 3.11 -16.99 -2.98
C ILE A 168 1.67 -16.76 -3.48
N PRO A 169 0.77 -17.76 -3.54
CA PRO A 169 -0.62 -17.51 -3.93
C PRO A 169 -1.35 -16.54 -3.00
N LEU A 170 -1.10 -16.60 -1.68
CA LEU A 170 -1.76 -15.72 -0.72
C LEU A 170 -1.33 -14.25 -0.85
N ILE A 171 -0.04 -13.95 -1.07
CA ILE A 171 0.39 -12.56 -1.29
C ILE A 171 -0.13 -12.01 -2.62
N PHE A 172 -0.26 -12.84 -3.67
CA PHE A 172 -0.89 -12.42 -4.92
C PHE A 172 -2.40 -12.24 -4.75
N LEU A 173 -3.08 -13.13 -4.03
CA LEU A 173 -4.50 -12.93 -3.69
C LEU A 173 -4.70 -11.61 -2.93
N TYR A 174 -3.87 -11.35 -1.92
CA TYR A 174 -3.88 -10.09 -1.19
C TYR A 174 -3.66 -8.88 -2.11
N ALA A 175 -2.71 -8.98 -3.05
CA ALA A 175 -2.47 -7.95 -4.05
C ALA A 175 -3.70 -7.70 -4.95
N PHE A 176 -4.44 -8.74 -5.31
CA PHE A 176 -5.70 -8.60 -6.06
C PHE A 176 -6.81 -7.95 -5.23
N VAL A 177 -6.92 -8.32 -3.96
CA VAL A 177 -7.90 -7.76 -3.01
C VAL A 177 -7.66 -6.26 -2.80
N THR A 178 -6.40 -5.85 -2.71
CA THR A 178 -5.99 -4.45 -2.45
C THR A 178 -5.77 -3.60 -3.71
N GLY A 179 -6.04 -4.15 -4.91
CA GLY A 179 -6.10 -3.39 -6.17
C GLY A 179 -4.83 -3.35 -7.01
N LEU A 180 -3.87 -4.27 -6.81
CA LEU A 180 -2.68 -4.46 -7.68
C LEU A 180 -1.86 -3.18 -7.92
N THR A 181 -1.58 -2.41 -6.89
CA THR A 181 -0.71 -1.23 -7.03
C THR A 181 0.71 -1.65 -7.46
N PRO A 182 1.46 -0.80 -8.19
CA PRO A 182 2.82 -1.13 -8.61
C PRO A 182 3.74 -1.48 -7.43
N SER A 183 3.57 -0.83 -6.28
CA SER A 183 4.34 -1.09 -5.05
C SER A 183 4.10 -2.50 -4.50
N ILE A 184 2.84 -2.95 -4.45
CA ILE A 184 2.46 -4.29 -3.99
C ILE A 184 2.97 -5.34 -4.98
N LEU A 185 2.76 -5.12 -6.29
CA LEU A 185 3.19 -6.07 -7.32
C LEU A 185 4.70 -6.29 -7.28
N ARG A 186 5.50 -5.21 -7.11
CA ARG A 186 6.95 -5.31 -6.90
C ARG A 186 7.27 -6.21 -5.70
N ALA A 187 6.61 -5.98 -4.56
CA ALA A 187 6.88 -6.76 -3.35
C ALA A 187 6.52 -8.24 -3.54
N CYS A 188 5.38 -8.54 -4.15
CA CYS A 188 4.99 -9.93 -4.45
C CYS A 188 6.05 -10.62 -5.32
N ILE A 189 6.54 -9.95 -6.37
CA ILE A 189 7.58 -10.50 -7.25
C ILE A 189 8.88 -10.74 -6.46
N MET A 190 9.35 -9.73 -5.72
CA MET A 190 10.61 -9.84 -4.96
C MET A 190 10.54 -10.91 -3.86
N ILE A 191 9.44 -10.98 -3.10
CA ILE A 191 9.21 -12.01 -2.08
C ILE A 191 9.20 -13.40 -2.74
N SER A 192 8.49 -13.54 -3.87
CA SER A 192 8.43 -14.80 -4.60
C SER A 192 9.81 -15.24 -5.08
N MET A 193 10.61 -14.35 -5.65
CA MET A 193 11.98 -14.64 -6.07
C MET A 193 12.85 -15.05 -4.87
N GLY A 194 12.80 -14.30 -3.76
CA GLY A 194 13.54 -14.60 -2.55
C GLY A 194 13.18 -15.93 -1.91
N MET A 195 11.92 -16.39 -2.06
CA MET A 195 11.47 -17.68 -1.56
C MET A 195 11.81 -18.85 -2.52
N ILE A 196 11.78 -18.61 -3.84
CA ILE A 196 12.03 -19.62 -4.85
C ILE A 196 13.54 -19.87 -5.05
N ALA A 197 14.38 -18.82 -4.99
CA ALA A 197 15.82 -18.92 -5.23
C ALA A 197 16.49 -20.03 -4.39
N PRO A 198 16.28 -20.12 -3.07
CA PRO A 198 16.87 -21.20 -2.26
C PRO A 198 16.35 -22.61 -2.62
N LEU A 199 15.13 -22.73 -3.19
CA LEU A 199 14.60 -24.03 -3.65
C LEU A 199 15.27 -24.51 -4.92
N LEU A 200 15.81 -23.57 -5.72
CA LEU A 200 16.59 -23.83 -6.94
C LEU A 200 18.10 -23.90 -6.68
N GLY A 201 18.53 -23.88 -5.40
CA GLY A 201 19.95 -23.91 -5.03
C GLY A 201 20.67 -22.60 -5.41
N ARG A 202 19.97 -21.48 -5.54
CA ARG A 202 20.54 -20.17 -5.86
C ARG A 202 20.45 -19.23 -4.65
N ASP A 203 21.41 -18.32 -4.54
CA ASP A 203 21.36 -17.25 -3.56
C ASP A 203 20.31 -16.21 -3.96
N ASN A 204 19.71 -15.59 -2.94
CA ASN A 204 18.81 -14.47 -3.15
C ASN A 204 19.64 -13.21 -3.47
N ASP A 205 19.48 -12.70 -4.68
CA ASP A 205 20.09 -11.43 -5.13
C ASP A 205 19.03 -10.32 -5.22
N PRO A 206 18.97 -9.43 -4.20
CA PRO A 206 17.99 -8.35 -4.17
C PRO A 206 18.09 -7.37 -5.37
N PRO A 207 19.29 -6.97 -5.86
CA PRO A 207 19.42 -6.14 -7.05
C PRO A 207 18.79 -6.75 -8.30
N THR A 208 19.03 -8.04 -8.55
CA THR A 208 18.40 -8.77 -9.66
C THR A 208 16.88 -8.86 -9.46
N SER A 209 16.44 -9.12 -8.25
CA SER A 209 15.00 -9.23 -7.93
C SER A 209 14.23 -7.92 -8.16
N ILE A 210 14.80 -6.77 -7.78
CA ILE A 210 14.16 -5.47 -7.99
C ILE A 210 14.17 -5.09 -9.48
N SER A 211 15.26 -5.35 -10.20
CA SER A 211 15.37 -5.09 -11.64
C SER A 211 14.37 -5.92 -12.44
N PHE A 212 14.22 -7.20 -12.10
CA PHE A 212 13.24 -8.08 -12.73
C PHE A 212 11.80 -7.64 -12.44
N ALA A 213 11.50 -7.22 -11.21
CA ALA A 213 10.20 -6.66 -10.87
C ALA A 213 9.87 -5.40 -11.68
N LEU A 214 10.86 -4.51 -11.85
CA LEU A 214 10.72 -3.31 -12.67
C LEU A 214 10.41 -3.67 -14.12
N LEU A 215 11.17 -4.59 -14.70
CA LEU A 215 10.98 -5.06 -16.07
C LEU A 215 9.54 -5.56 -16.28
N LEU A 216 9.04 -6.45 -15.41
CA LEU A 216 7.70 -7.00 -15.53
C LEU A 216 6.60 -5.93 -15.40
N ILE A 217 6.77 -4.95 -14.50
CA ILE A 217 5.83 -3.85 -14.32
C ILE A 217 5.78 -2.96 -15.58
N LEU A 218 6.95 -2.63 -16.14
CA LEU A 218 7.04 -1.76 -17.32
C LEU A 218 6.61 -2.46 -18.61
N LEU A 219 6.85 -3.76 -18.75
CA LEU A 219 6.29 -4.56 -19.86
C LEU A 219 4.76 -4.56 -19.86
N LYS A 220 4.14 -4.58 -18.68
CA LYS A 220 2.68 -4.51 -18.56
C LYS A 220 2.13 -3.10 -18.81
N ASN A 221 2.81 -2.08 -18.32
CA ASN A 221 2.45 -0.67 -18.50
C ASN A 221 3.69 0.22 -18.47
N PRO A 222 4.22 0.65 -19.63
CA PRO A 222 5.39 1.52 -19.69
C PRO A 222 5.21 2.86 -18.93
N PHE A 223 3.98 3.39 -18.91
CA PHE A 223 3.66 4.63 -18.20
C PHE A 223 3.70 4.49 -16.67
N ALA A 224 3.79 3.26 -16.13
CA ALA A 224 3.94 3.04 -14.69
C ALA A 224 5.17 3.72 -14.10
N ILE A 225 6.21 4.01 -14.91
CA ILE A 225 7.40 4.74 -14.47
C ILE A 225 7.06 6.14 -13.92
N ALA A 226 6.01 6.77 -14.43
CA ALA A 226 5.52 8.07 -13.96
C ALA A 226 4.71 7.97 -12.64
N SER A 227 4.47 6.77 -12.11
CA SER A 227 3.76 6.59 -10.85
C SER A 227 4.62 7.00 -9.66
N ILE A 228 4.16 7.97 -8.88
CA ILE A 228 4.80 8.39 -7.62
C ILE A 228 5.03 7.17 -6.71
N SER A 229 4.03 6.30 -6.59
CA SER A 229 4.10 5.08 -5.77
C SER A 229 5.22 4.13 -6.23
N LEU A 230 5.42 3.99 -7.55
CA LEU A 230 6.52 3.17 -8.09
C LEU A 230 7.86 3.82 -7.75
N GLN A 231 8.04 5.08 -8.07
CA GLN A 231 9.30 5.81 -7.88
C GLN A 231 9.74 5.80 -6.41
N LEU A 232 8.85 6.18 -5.47
CA LEU A 232 9.13 6.16 -4.04
C LEU A 232 9.45 4.75 -3.54
N SER A 233 8.73 3.74 -4.02
CA SER A 233 8.92 2.37 -3.60
C SER A 233 10.25 1.79 -4.09
N PHE A 234 10.64 2.07 -5.35
CA PHE A 234 11.92 1.63 -5.91
C PHE A 234 13.10 2.36 -5.27
N SER A 235 12.99 3.65 -5.08
CA SER A 235 13.98 4.50 -4.42
C SER A 235 14.23 4.01 -2.97
N ALA A 236 13.18 3.79 -2.18
CA ALA A 236 13.31 3.27 -0.81
C ALA A 236 14.02 1.90 -0.78
N VAL A 237 13.62 0.96 -1.64
CA VAL A 237 14.23 -0.39 -1.66
C VAL A 237 15.66 -0.34 -2.17
N SER A 238 15.98 0.50 -3.15
CA SER A 238 17.37 0.72 -3.58
C SER A 238 18.24 1.21 -2.40
N GLY A 239 17.74 2.17 -1.62
CA GLY A 239 18.42 2.63 -0.41
C GLY A 239 18.62 1.52 0.63
N ILE A 240 17.61 0.68 0.85
CA ILE A 240 17.74 -0.49 1.74
C ILE A 240 18.81 -1.46 1.22
N ILE A 241 18.81 -1.79 -0.06
CA ILE A 241 19.75 -2.74 -0.65
C ILE A 241 21.20 -2.22 -0.57
N TRP A 242 21.42 -0.93 -0.81
CA TRP A 242 22.77 -0.39 -0.95
C TRP A 242 23.33 0.19 0.36
N LEU A 243 22.50 0.85 1.15
CA LEU A 243 22.96 1.59 2.34
C LEU A 243 22.85 0.75 3.62
N THR A 244 21.76 -0.01 3.82
CA THR A 244 21.56 -0.79 5.05
C THR A 244 22.70 -1.76 5.35
N PRO A 245 23.26 -2.55 4.39
CA PRO A 245 24.36 -3.44 4.69
C PRO A 245 25.63 -2.72 5.18
N LYS A 246 25.89 -1.50 4.66
CA LYS A 246 27.03 -0.68 5.07
C LYS A 246 26.86 -0.19 6.51
N LEU A 247 25.64 0.23 6.88
CA LEU A 247 25.34 0.73 8.23
C LEU A 247 25.32 -0.39 9.28
N THR A 248 24.87 -1.60 8.91
CA THR A 248 24.72 -2.71 9.83
C THR A 248 25.98 -3.51 10.09
N LYS A 249 27.07 -3.29 9.33
CA LYS A 249 28.38 -3.93 9.58
C LYS A 249 28.85 -3.79 11.04
N ARG A 250 28.56 -2.66 11.68
CA ARG A 250 28.92 -2.36 13.08
C ARG A 250 28.00 -3.02 14.12
N ALA A 251 26.91 -3.68 13.69
CA ALA A 251 25.95 -4.33 14.58
C ALA A 251 26.32 -5.77 14.96
N HIS A 252 27.36 -6.34 14.32
CA HIS A 252 27.83 -7.70 14.61
C HIS A 252 28.39 -7.79 16.05
N GLY A 253 28.01 -8.85 16.76
CA GLY A 253 28.47 -9.11 18.14
C GLY A 253 27.68 -8.39 19.23
N LYS A 254 26.66 -7.57 18.92
CA LYS A 254 25.84 -6.91 19.92
C LYS A 254 24.67 -7.77 20.41
N HIS A 255 24.14 -7.46 21.59
CA HIS A 255 22.95 -8.12 22.15
C HIS A 255 21.77 -8.11 21.18
N LYS A 256 20.92 -9.16 21.18
CA LYS A 256 19.81 -9.35 20.21
C LYS A 256 18.91 -8.12 20.06
N LEU A 257 18.52 -7.47 21.17
CA LEU A 257 17.66 -6.28 21.15
C LEU A 257 18.36 -5.07 20.51
N VAL A 258 19.63 -4.82 20.86
CA VAL A 258 20.43 -3.73 20.29
C VAL A 258 20.65 -3.96 18.80
N ARG A 259 20.91 -5.20 18.41
CA ARG A 259 21.04 -5.57 17.00
C ARG A 259 19.74 -5.34 16.23
N ALA A 260 18.59 -5.75 16.79
CA ALA A 260 17.28 -5.53 16.15
C ALA A 260 16.98 -4.03 16.00
N ALA A 261 17.22 -3.23 17.02
CA ALA A 261 17.05 -1.77 16.96
C ALA A 261 17.97 -1.12 15.92
N LEU A 262 19.25 -1.51 15.87
CA LEU A 262 20.20 -1.01 14.87
C LEU A 262 19.81 -1.44 13.44
N LEU A 263 19.32 -2.65 13.25
CA LEU A 263 18.82 -3.11 11.96
C LEU A 263 17.59 -2.30 11.52
N SER A 264 16.62 -2.11 12.41
CA SER A 264 15.42 -1.29 12.14
C SER A 264 15.79 0.15 11.80
N PHE A 265 16.64 0.79 12.62
CA PHE A 265 17.15 2.13 12.38
C PHE A 265 17.88 2.23 11.03
N SER A 266 18.82 1.33 10.77
CA SER A 266 19.60 1.33 9.52
C SER A 266 18.73 1.10 8.28
N THR A 267 17.71 0.25 8.39
CA THR A 267 16.77 -0.01 7.29
C THR A 267 15.90 1.20 7.02
N THR A 268 15.37 1.84 8.06
CA THR A 268 14.59 3.08 7.95
C THR A 268 15.43 4.20 7.35
N LEU A 269 16.64 4.41 7.88
CA LEU A 269 17.56 5.44 7.38
C LEU A 269 17.95 5.15 5.91
N GLY A 270 18.24 3.89 5.57
CA GLY A 270 18.54 3.48 4.21
C GLY A 270 17.39 3.80 3.23
N ALA A 271 16.17 3.47 3.61
CA ALA A 271 14.99 3.80 2.82
C ALA A 271 14.81 5.31 2.68
N MET A 272 14.92 6.07 3.79
CA MET A 272 14.67 7.51 3.84
C MET A 272 15.68 8.30 2.98
N VAL A 273 16.96 8.00 3.04
CA VAL A 273 18.00 8.73 2.30
C VAL A 273 17.66 8.80 0.81
N PHE A 274 17.14 7.72 0.24
CA PHE A 274 16.80 7.67 -1.18
C PHE A 274 15.37 8.11 -1.49
N SER A 275 14.40 7.87 -0.60
CA SER A 275 13.00 8.20 -0.86
C SER A 275 12.61 9.63 -0.45
N THR A 276 13.24 10.20 0.57
CA THR A 276 12.88 11.51 1.11
C THR A 276 13.02 12.65 0.10
N PRO A 277 14.09 12.74 -0.73
CA PRO A 277 14.20 13.79 -1.74
C PRO A 277 13.03 13.77 -2.74
N LEU A 278 12.63 12.56 -3.18
CA LEU A 278 11.46 12.39 -4.04
C LEU A 278 10.15 12.73 -3.32
N ALA A 279 10.02 12.34 -2.05
CA ALA A 279 8.85 12.67 -1.24
C ALA A 279 8.71 14.19 -1.06
N CYS A 280 9.80 14.90 -0.76
CA CYS A 280 9.81 16.35 -0.67
C CYS A 280 9.46 17.03 -1.99
N TYR A 281 9.95 16.48 -3.12
CA TYR A 281 9.61 16.98 -4.45
C TYR A 281 8.11 16.85 -4.76
N TYR A 282 7.48 15.70 -4.40
CA TYR A 282 6.08 15.44 -4.72
C TYR A 282 5.09 16.02 -3.71
N PHE A 283 5.44 16.03 -2.44
CA PHE A 283 4.53 16.41 -1.35
C PHE A 283 4.88 17.74 -0.68
N GLY A 284 6.09 18.28 -0.93
CA GLY A 284 6.52 19.54 -0.35
C GLY A 284 6.79 19.50 1.16
N THR A 285 6.79 18.32 1.78
CA THR A 285 6.92 18.15 3.23
C THR A 285 8.01 17.15 3.59
N LEU A 286 8.76 17.43 4.65
CA LEU A 286 9.73 16.54 5.28
C LEU A 286 9.40 16.39 6.76
N SER A 287 9.01 15.21 7.17
CA SER A 287 8.84 14.90 8.58
C SER A 287 10.19 14.62 9.22
N ILE A 288 10.60 15.45 10.18
CA ILE A 288 11.84 15.26 10.96
C ILE A 288 11.70 14.08 11.92
N VAL A 289 10.50 13.96 12.52
CA VAL A 289 10.21 12.89 13.49
C VAL A 289 9.97 11.52 12.85
N SER A 290 9.97 11.44 11.51
CA SER A 290 9.64 10.19 10.80
C SER A 290 10.57 9.01 11.14
N LEU A 291 11.83 9.26 11.46
CA LEU A 291 12.74 8.21 11.89
C LEU A 291 12.33 7.64 13.26
N LEU A 292 11.92 8.51 14.19
CA LEU A 292 11.44 8.13 15.52
C LEU A 292 10.07 7.46 15.44
N SER A 293 9.14 8.03 14.70
CA SER A 293 7.79 7.46 14.51
C SER A 293 7.86 6.07 13.87
N ASN A 294 8.71 5.87 12.88
CA ASN A 294 8.93 4.56 12.27
C ASN A 294 9.51 3.55 13.27
N LEU A 295 10.50 3.95 14.07
CA LEU A 295 11.09 3.07 15.08
C LEU A 295 10.07 2.64 16.13
N LEU A 296 9.19 3.55 16.57
CA LEU A 296 8.17 3.29 17.59
C LEU A 296 6.94 2.56 17.03
N CYS A 297 6.46 2.95 15.84
CA CYS A 297 5.16 2.52 15.34
C CYS A 297 5.24 1.31 14.40
N LEU A 298 6.30 1.10 13.59
CA LEU A 298 6.26 0.06 12.56
C LEU A 298 6.14 -1.37 13.12
N TRP A 299 6.80 -1.66 14.24
CA TRP A 299 6.66 -2.96 14.88
C TRP A 299 5.24 -3.16 15.44
N LEU A 300 4.65 -2.11 16.02
CA LEU A 300 3.29 -2.13 16.55
C LEU A 300 2.27 -2.29 15.42
N VAL A 301 2.45 -1.55 14.32
CA VAL A 301 1.64 -1.68 13.11
C VAL A 301 1.71 -3.10 12.53
N SER A 302 2.89 -3.76 12.56
CA SER A 302 3.02 -5.14 12.10
C SER A 302 2.21 -6.12 12.94
N VAL A 303 2.19 -5.91 14.26
CA VAL A 303 1.37 -6.70 15.19
C VAL A 303 -0.12 -6.42 14.97
N VAL A 304 -0.50 -5.14 14.86
CA VAL A 304 -1.88 -4.72 14.55
C VAL A 304 -2.36 -5.32 13.22
N PHE A 305 -1.50 -5.31 12.19
CA PHE A 305 -1.83 -5.93 10.90
C PHE A 305 -2.09 -7.43 11.05
N ALA A 306 -1.20 -8.16 11.74
CA ALA A 306 -1.32 -9.60 11.89
C ALA A 306 -2.55 -10.00 12.74
N LEU A 307 -2.70 -9.38 13.91
CA LEU A 307 -3.82 -9.66 14.82
C LEU A 307 -5.14 -9.12 14.26
N GLY A 308 -5.13 -7.96 13.61
CA GLY A 308 -6.28 -7.38 12.93
C GLY A 308 -6.77 -8.27 11.78
N LEU A 309 -5.87 -8.75 10.94
CA LEU A 309 -6.21 -9.68 9.87
C LEU A 309 -6.81 -10.98 10.44
N LEU A 310 -6.18 -11.57 11.47
CA LEU A 310 -6.69 -12.78 12.11
C LEU A 310 -8.06 -12.55 12.76
N SER A 311 -8.26 -11.44 13.48
CA SER A 311 -9.53 -11.12 14.10
C SER A 311 -10.67 -10.97 13.09
N VAL A 312 -10.39 -10.30 11.95
CA VAL A 312 -11.37 -10.12 10.88
C VAL A 312 -11.70 -11.45 10.20
N LEU A 313 -10.71 -12.32 9.98
CA LEU A 313 -10.97 -13.66 9.44
C LEU A 313 -11.79 -14.54 10.39
N ILE A 314 -11.51 -14.47 11.69
CA ILE A 314 -12.30 -15.18 12.73
C ILE A 314 -13.71 -14.60 12.78
N ALA A 315 -13.88 -13.28 12.78
CA ALA A 315 -15.16 -12.62 12.79
C ALA A 315 -16.01 -12.92 11.54
N ALA A 316 -15.38 -13.04 10.39
CA ALA A 316 -16.04 -13.44 9.15
C ALA A 316 -16.58 -14.90 9.22
N ALA A 317 -15.85 -15.80 9.90
CA ALA A 317 -16.25 -17.18 10.09
C ALA A 317 -17.24 -17.36 11.27
N VAL A 318 -17.03 -16.65 12.37
CA VAL A 318 -17.80 -16.74 13.62
C VAL A 318 -18.08 -15.32 14.13
N PRO A 319 -19.18 -14.67 13.70
CA PRO A 319 -19.46 -13.26 14.03
C PRO A 319 -19.53 -12.97 15.53
N GLN A 320 -19.93 -13.95 16.34
CA GLN A 320 -20.04 -13.81 17.80
C GLN A 320 -18.69 -13.57 18.49
N LEU A 321 -17.58 -14.00 17.88
CA LEU A 321 -16.23 -13.80 18.40
C LEU A 321 -15.59 -12.49 17.90
N GLY A 322 -16.25 -11.77 16.98
CA GLY A 322 -15.70 -10.59 16.32
C GLY A 322 -15.24 -9.52 17.31
N ALA A 323 -16.11 -9.08 18.20
CA ALA A 323 -15.80 -8.04 19.19
C ALA A 323 -14.70 -8.47 20.18
N ALA A 324 -14.72 -9.74 20.62
CA ALA A 324 -13.72 -10.27 21.56
C ALA A 324 -12.32 -10.32 20.91
N CYS A 325 -12.23 -10.78 19.65
CA CYS A 325 -10.97 -10.85 18.91
C CYS A 325 -10.47 -9.46 18.48
N ALA A 326 -11.35 -8.47 18.33
CA ALA A 326 -11.03 -7.11 17.95
C ALA A 326 -10.34 -6.31 19.08
N PHE A 327 -10.52 -6.69 20.34
CA PHE A 327 -10.05 -5.93 21.51
C PHE A 327 -8.54 -5.65 21.46
N VAL A 328 -7.71 -6.66 21.21
CA VAL A 328 -6.25 -6.51 21.21
C VAL A 328 -5.75 -5.67 20.04
N PRO A 329 -6.17 -5.91 18.77
CA PRO A 329 -5.82 -5.03 17.68
C PRO A 329 -6.29 -3.59 17.87
N ALA A 330 -7.51 -3.38 18.42
CA ALA A 330 -8.04 -2.05 18.71
C ALA A 330 -7.16 -1.28 19.70
N LEU A 331 -6.68 -1.93 20.75
CA LEU A 331 -5.73 -1.33 21.70
C LEU A 331 -4.42 -0.90 20.99
N GLY A 332 -3.92 -1.75 20.10
CA GLY A 332 -2.75 -1.44 19.28
C GLY A 332 -2.97 -0.25 18.35
N ILE A 333 -4.16 -0.14 17.73
CA ILE A 333 -4.53 1.00 16.89
C ILE A 333 -4.55 2.28 17.71
N ARG A 334 -5.20 2.28 18.88
CA ARG A 334 -5.23 3.43 19.80
C ARG A 334 -3.81 3.87 20.18
N ALA A 335 -2.93 2.91 20.46
CA ALA A 335 -1.53 3.21 20.79
C ALA A 335 -0.79 3.86 19.61
N VAL A 336 -0.98 3.37 18.37
CA VAL A 336 -0.38 3.99 17.16
C VAL A 336 -0.88 5.41 16.97
N LEU A 337 -2.20 5.64 17.07
CA LEU A 337 -2.79 6.97 16.93
C LEU A 337 -2.35 7.92 18.04
N ALA A 338 -2.26 7.46 19.30
CA ALA A 338 -1.76 8.25 20.43
C ALA A 338 -0.29 8.63 20.26
N ILE A 339 0.57 7.70 19.83
CA ILE A 339 1.98 7.99 19.53
C ILE A 339 2.09 9.01 18.39
N ALA A 340 1.28 8.88 17.33
CA ALA A 340 1.28 9.81 16.22
C ALA A 340 0.87 11.23 16.67
N GLY A 341 -0.20 11.36 17.47
CA GLY A 341 -0.62 12.64 18.02
C GLY A 341 0.44 13.29 18.92
N LEU A 342 1.05 12.51 19.82
CA LEU A 342 2.13 13.02 20.68
C LEU A 342 3.37 13.50 19.89
N LEU A 343 3.69 12.84 18.78
CA LEU A 343 4.83 13.23 17.93
C LEU A 343 4.52 14.44 17.05
N GLU A 344 3.26 14.64 16.69
CA GLU A 344 2.79 15.80 15.92
C GLU A 344 2.82 17.08 16.78
N GLU A 345 2.52 16.99 18.09
CA GLU A 345 2.61 18.12 19.02
C GLU A 345 4.05 18.63 19.22
N LEU A 346 5.07 17.89 18.79
CA LEU A 346 6.46 18.31 18.94
C LEU A 346 6.76 19.53 18.05
N PRO A 347 7.43 20.57 18.58
CA PRO A 347 7.86 21.70 17.77
C PRO A 347 8.81 21.22 16.66
N PHE A 348 8.62 21.71 15.44
CA PHE A 348 9.41 21.34 14.25
C PHE A 348 9.28 19.87 13.82
N HIS A 349 8.13 19.21 14.05
CA HIS A 349 7.87 17.85 13.61
C HIS A 349 7.98 17.68 12.08
N ALA A 350 7.65 18.73 11.31
CA ALA A 350 7.76 18.74 9.86
C ALA A 350 8.33 20.07 9.32
N ILE A 351 9.06 19.98 8.21
CA ILE A 351 9.54 21.12 7.44
C ILE A 351 8.79 21.15 6.11
N TYR A 352 8.28 22.33 5.76
CA TYR A 352 7.60 22.57 4.48
C TYR A 352 8.57 23.22 3.50
N PHE A 353 8.73 22.63 2.33
CA PHE A 353 9.67 23.08 1.31
C PHE A 353 8.97 23.78 0.14
N ASN A 354 9.62 24.80 -0.39
CA ASN A 354 9.27 25.34 -1.68
C ASN A 354 9.86 24.43 -2.79
N THR A 355 9.13 24.25 -3.88
CA THR A 355 9.44 23.31 -4.98
C THR A 355 10.85 23.49 -5.58
N ALA A 356 11.32 24.73 -5.70
CA ALA A 356 12.67 25.02 -6.24
C ALA A 356 13.81 24.46 -5.37
N PHE A 357 13.68 24.57 -4.05
CA PHE A 357 14.67 24.01 -3.11
C PHE A 357 14.66 22.48 -3.12
N SER A 358 13.48 21.86 -3.22
CA SER A 358 13.33 20.40 -3.29
C SER A 358 14.05 19.81 -4.50
N VAL A 359 13.97 20.49 -5.66
CA VAL A 359 14.67 20.05 -6.90
C VAL A 359 16.18 20.15 -6.75
N ALA A 360 16.68 21.24 -6.20
CA ALA A 360 18.12 21.41 -5.97
C ALA A 360 18.67 20.38 -4.99
N TRP A 361 17.95 20.13 -3.90
CA TRP A 361 18.34 19.12 -2.91
C TRP A 361 18.27 17.70 -3.46
N LEU A 362 17.24 17.37 -4.26
CA LEU A 362 17.13 16.10 -4.96
C LEU A 362 18.32 15.85 -5.89
N ALA A 363 18.66 16.86 -6.71
CA ALA A 363 19.82 16.78 -7.60
C ALA A 363 21.13 16.57 -6.80
N TYR A 364 21.32 17.30 -5.70
CA TYR A 364 22.49 17.16 -4.82
C TYR A 364 22.61 15.77 -4.22
N VAL A 365 21.52 15.25 -3.60
CA VAL A 365 21.53 13.92 -2.97
C VAL A 365 21.84 12.83 -3.99
N TYR A 366 21.20 12.85 -5.17
CA TYR A 366 21.44 11.82 -6.19
C TYR A 366 22.76 12.01 -6.96
N ALA A 367 23.43 13.16 -6.86
CA ALA A 367 24.77 13.36 -7.40
C ALA A 367 25.88 12.79 -6.49
N ILE A 368 25.61 12.68 -5.17
CA ILE A 368 26.57 12.13 -4.18
C ILE A 368 26.52 10.60 -4.14
N PHE A 369 25.38 9.99 -4.48
CA PHE A 369 25.16 8.54 -4.44
C PHE A 369 25.21 7.88 -5.80
#